data_3449c38d53a22829773f36560c10773f
#
_entry.id   3449c38d53a22829773f36560c10773f
#
_cell.length_a   1.000
_cell.length_b   1.000
_cell.length_c   1.000
_cell.angle_alpha   90.00
_cell.angle_beta   90.00
_cell.angle_gamma   90.00
#
_symmetry.space_group_name_H-M   'P 1'
#
loop_
_entity.id
_entity.type
_entity.pdbx_description
1 polymer ?
#
loop_
_entity_poly.entity_id
_entity_poly.type
_entity_poly.pdbx_seq_one_letter_code
_entity_poly.pdbx_strand_id
1 'polypeptide(L)'
;SYEKAKKACNIIMNYCQNKNAFGSKESPSYENTDIWAIFTAARCGYIPYGDTNYFDKWFANTKEYLQLLKNQGTDVSQWKTTELSKLILAIEAIGYDPRDISSVDLLSAVGSRKSTELTYTTVYAINAIKAGGYTADTFKDTELNQWAHDTAKALSNAEDKIFANADNTIGWQPLIFWYKKPGYDDVTEAVDKALHKLPAIAQRSTGSFCTPGFE
;
A
#
# COMPACT_ATOMS: atom_id res chain seq x y z
N SER A 1 -7.50 16.07 14.33
CA SER A 1 -8.45 15.14 14.94
C SER A 1 -9.00 14.15 13.89
N TYR A 2 -9.49 13.01 14.33
CA TYR A 2 -10.09 11.98 13.47
C TYR A 2 -11.19 12.53 12.53
N GLU A 3 -12.07 13.39 13.07
CA GLU A 3 -13.15 14.00 12.28
C GLU A 3 -12.63 14.88 11.12
N LYS A 4 -11.55 15.62 11.33
CA LYS A 4 -10.93 16.42 10.25
C LYS A 4 -10.34 15.51 9.17
N ALA A 5 -9.67 14.43 9.55
CA ALA A 5 -9.12 13.46 8.62
C ALA A 5 -10.22 12.77 7.81
N LYS A 6 -11.31 12.34 8.47
CA LYS A 6 -12.48 11.73 7.82
C LYS A 6 -13.14 12.69 6.81
N LYS A 7 -13.31 13.96 7.21
CA LYS A 7 -13.87 14.98 6.30
C LYS A 7 -12.97 15.20 5.07
N ALA A 8 -11.66 15.30 5.26
CA ALA A 8 -10.71 15.43 4.15
C ALA A 8 -10.77 14.21 3.22
N CYS A 9 -10.81 13.01 3.80
CA CYS A 9 -10.95 11.75 3.06
C CYS A 9 -12.21 11.74 2.19
N ASN A 10 -13.37 12.11 2.76
CA ASN A 10 -14.62 12.18 2.01
C ASN A 10 -14.56 13.16 0.84
N ILE A 11 -13.93 14.32 1.00
CA ILE A 11 -13.75 15.29 -0.10
C ILE A 11 -12.92 14.67 -1.21
N ILE A 12 -11.81 14.03 -0.89
CA ILE A 12 -10.93 13.38 -1.87
C ILE A 12 -11.65 12.22 -2.56
N MET A 13 -12.36 11.37 -1.82
CA MET A 13 -13.07 10.22 -2.39
C MET A 13 -14.24 10.65 -3.28
N ASN A 14 -14.96 11.70 -2.93
CA ASN A 14 -15.99 12.29 -3.82
C ASN A 14 -15.35 12.82 -5.12
N TYR A 15 -14.20 13.46 -5.04
CA TYR A 15 -13.46 13.87 -6.23
C TYR A 15 -13.06 12.67 -7.09
N CYS A 16 -12.50 11.61 -6.48
CA CYS A 16 -12.15 10.37 -7.17
C CYS A 16 -13.36 9.72 -7.84
N GLN A 17 -14.53 9.70 -7.18
CA GLN A 17 -15.77 9.19 -7.76
C GLN A 17 -16.21 10.01 -8.97
N ASN A 18 -16.15 11.35 -8.90
CA ASN A 18 -16.47 12.23 -10.02
C ASN A 18 -15.46 12.09 -11.19
N LYS A 19 -14.27 11.59 -10.95
CA LYS A 19 -13.26 11.24 -11.97
C LYS A 19 -13.35 9.78 -12.42
N ASN A 20 -14.41 9.08 -12.07
CA ASN A 20 -14.66 7.67 -12.41
C ASN A 20 -13.62 6.68 -11.87
N ALA A 21 -12.90 7.03 -10.80
CA ALA A 21 -11.90 6.14 -10.21
C ALA A 21 -12.51 4.85 -9.63
N PHE A 22 -13.81 4.85 -9.36
CA PHE A 22 -14.55 3.68 -8.89
C PHE A 22 -15.28 2.91 -10.01
N GLY A 23 -15.07 3.27 -11.28
CA GLY A 23 -15.69 2.58 -12.42
C GLY A 23 -17.22 2.54 -12.36
N SER A 24 -17.81 1.45 -12.84
CA SER A 24 -19.26 1.26 -12.84
C SER A 24 -19.79 0.91 -11.43
N LYS A 25 -20.92 1.51 -11.07
CA LYS A 25 -21.63 1.15 -9.83
C LYS A 25 -22.19 -0.28 -9.89
N GLU A 26 -22.62 -0.71 -11.06
CA GLU A 26 -23.26 -2.00 -11.28
C GLU A 26 -22.25 -3.14 -11.39
N SER A 27 -21.12 -2.87 -12.05
CA SER A 27 -20.08 -3.89 -12.32
C SER A 27 -18.65 -3.36 -12.11
N PRO A 28 -18.31 -2.90 -10.88
CA PRO A 28 -16.95 -2.50 -10.59
C PRO A 28 -16.02 -3.72 -10.56
N SER A 29 -14.79 -3.57 -11.10
CA SER A 29 -13.76 -4.64 -11.09
C SER A 29 -12.37 -4.04 -11.12
N TYR A 30 -11.33 -4.89 -10.94
CA TYR A 30 -9.94 -4.50 -11.14
C TYR A 30 -9.69 -3.79 -12.48
N GLU A 31 -10.35 -4.26 -13.55
CA GLU A 31 -10.15 -3.76 -14.92
C GLU A 31 -10.59 -2.31 -15.09
N ASN A 32 -11.65 -1.89 -14.40
CA ASN A 32 -12.31 -0.60 -14.66
C ASN A 32 -12.26 0.38 -13.48
N THR A 33 -11.46 0.08 -12.44
CA THR A 33 -11.31 0.92 -11.25
C THR A 33 -9.85 1.30 -11.00
N ASP A 34 -9.64 2.41 -10.29
CA ASP A 34 -8.35 2.73 -9.70
C ASP A 34 -8.17 1.96 -8.40
N ILE A 35 -7.18 1.08 -8.37
CA ILE A 35 -6.94 0.19 -7.22
C ILE A 35 -6.59 0.97 -5.94
N TRP A 36 -5.92 2.13 -6.07
CA TRP A 36 -5.64 2.98 -4.91
C TRP A 36 -6.87 3.69 -4.39
N ALA A 37 -7.84 4.02 -5.27
CA ALA A 37 -9.12 4.55 -4.85
C ALA A 37 -9.92 3.50 -4.05
N ILE A 38 -9.94 2.23 -4.50
CA ILE A 38 -10.55 1.10 -3.77
C ILE A 38 -9.92 0.95 -2.38
N PHE A 39 -8.59 0.83 -2.32
CA PHE A 39 -7.85 0.71 -1.06
C PHE A 39 -8.17 1.87 -0.11
N THR A 40 -8.06 3.11 -0.61
CA THR A 40 -8.25 4.31 0.22
C THR A 40 -9.68 4.43 0.70
N ALA A 41 -10.68 4.19 -0.17
CA ALA A 41 -12.09 4.23 0.19
C ALA A 41 -12.40 3.24 1.32
N ALA A 42 -11.95 1.99 1.18
CA ALA A 42 -12.13 0.98 2.21
C ALA A 42 -11.49 1.38 3.56
N ARG A 43 -10.24 1.86 3.53
CA ARG A 43 -9.50 2.29 4.74
C ARG A 43 -10.10 3.52 5.42
N CYS A 44 -10.73 4.41 4.66
CA CYS A 44 -11.41 5.61 5.18
C CYS A 44 -12.87 5.39 5.58
N GLY A 45 -13.44 4.22 5.29
CA GLY A 45 -14.86 3.95 5.47
C GLY A 45 -15.76 4.73 4.52
N TYR A 46 -15.24 5.12 3.34
CA TYR A 46 -16.04 5.72 2.27
C TYR A 46 -16.77 4.63 1.48
N ILE A 47 -18.05 4.84 1.23
CA ILE A 47 -18.89 3.89 0.47
C ILE A 47 -19.15 4.47 -0.92
N PRO A 48 -18.47 3.95 -1.98
CA PRO A 48 -18.65 4.44 -3.34
C PRO A 48 -20.12 4.36 -3.76
N TYR A 49 -20.62 5.43 -4.38
CA TYR A 49 -22.01 5.58 -4.84
C TYR A 49 -23.08 5.41 -3.74
N GLY A 50 -22.70 5.38 -2.46
CA GLY A 50 -23.59 5.04 -1.35
C GLY A 50 -24.07 3.58 -1.36
N ASP A 51 -23.45 2.72 -2.15
CA ASP A 51 -23.78 1.30 -2.28
C ASP A 51 -22.99 0.46 -1.29
N THR A 52 -23.62 0.00 -0.22
CA THR A 52 -23.00 -0.81 0.82
C THR A 52 -22.45 -2.15 0.33
N ASN A 53 -22.93 -2.63 -0.83
CA ASN A 53 -22.47 -3.88 -1.44
C ASN A 53 -21.37 -3.63 -2.51
N TYR A 54 -20.90 -2.38 -2.64
CA TYR A 54 -19.96 -2.02 -3.72
C TYR A 54 -18.67 -2.85 -3.67
N PHE A 55 -18.07 -3.02 -2.50
CA PHE A 55 -16.82 -3.77 -2.36
C PHE A 55 -16.98 -5.26 -2.60
N ASP A 56 -18.13 -5.83 -2.22
CA ASP A 56 -18.44 -7.25 -2.49
C ASP A 56 -18.59 -7.50 -4.00
N LYS A 57 -19.26 -6.59 -4.70
CA LYS A 57 -19.36 -6.61 -6.17
C LYS A 57 -17.98 -6.48 -6.81
N TRP A 58 -17.19 -5.50 -6.34
CA TRP A 58 -15.85 -5.29 -6.86
C TRP A 58 -14.98 -6.55 -6.70
N PHE A 59 -15.03 -7.20 -5.55
CA PHE A 59 -14.27 -8.41 -5.29
C PHE A 59 -14.73 -9.57 -6.19
N ALA A 60 -16.04 -9.81 -6.28
CA ALA A 60 -16.60 -10.87 -7.11
C ALA A 60 -16.23 -10.69 -8.59
N ASN A 61 -16.46 -9.50 -9.14
CA ASN A 61 -16.15 -9.20 -10.54
C ASN A 61 -14.64 -9.22 -10.81
N THR A 62 -13.82 -8.83 -9.83
CA THR A 62 -12.35 -8.94 -9.94
C THR A 62 -11.91 -10.41 -10.00
N LYS A 63 -12.50 -11.29 -9.21
CA LYS A 63 -12.25 -12.74 -9.31
C LYS A 63 -12.61 -13.29 -10.69
N GLU A 64 -13.77 -12.92 -11.21
CA GLU A 64 -14.21 -13.33 -12.55
C GLU A 64 -13.27 -12.82 -13.64
N TYR A 65 -12.86 -11.57 -13.57
CA TYR A 65 -11.90 -10.99 -14.51
C TYR A 65 -10.55 -11.70 -14.47
N LEU A 66 -10.01 -11.97 -13.29
CA LEU A 66 -8.75 -12.70 -13.15
C LEU A 66 -8.86 -14.16 -13.64
N GLN A 67 -10.02 -14.80 -13.44
CA GLN A 67 -10.29 -16.13 -13.98
C GLN A 67 -10.35 -16.11 -15.51
N LEU A 68 -10.96 -15.07 -16.09
CA LEU A 68 -10.98 -14.88 -17.55
C LEU A 68 -9.57 -14.75 -18.11
N LEU A 69 -8.73 -13.91 -17.50
CA LEU A 69 -7.33 -13.76 -17.89
C LEU A 69 -6.56 -15.09 -17.84
N LYS A 70 -6.75 -15.85 -16.78
CA LYS A 70 -6.15 -17.18 -16.64
C LYS A 70 -6.60 -18.13 -17.75
N ASN A 71 -7.88 -18.15 -18.11
CA ASN A 71 -8.41 -18.96 -19.18
C ASN A 71 -7.86 -18.54 -20.57
N GLN A 72 -7.43 -17.29 -20.70
CA GLN A 72 -6.76 -16.74 -21.90
C GLN A 72 -5.23 -16.97 -21.88
N GLY A 73 -4.71 -17.69 -20.88
CA GLY A 73 -3.29 -18.02 -20.77
C GLY A 73 -2.45 -16.96 -20.05
N THR A 74 -3.07 -15.94 -19.43
CA THR A 74 -2.35 -14.95 -18.60
C THR A 74 -2.11 -15.52 -17.21
N ASP A 75 -0.84 -15.65 -16.84
CA ASP A 75 -0.45 -15.99 -15.47
C ASP A 75 -0.34 -14.73 -14.60
N VAL A 76 -1.38 -14.47 -13.82
CA VAL A 76 -1.43 -13.32 -12.91
C VAL A 76 -0.28 -13.35 -11.90
N SER A 77 0.20 -14.53 -11.51
CA SER A 77 1.33 -14.66 -10.59
C SER A 77 2.63 -14.06 -11.16
N GLN A 78 2.70 -13.85 -12.47
CA GLN A 78 3.85 -13.23 -13.16
C GLN A 78 3.73 -11.70 -13.30
N TRP A 79 2.65 -11.09 -12.82
CA TRP A 79 2.53 -9.64 -12.84
C TRP A 79 3.63 -8.98 -12.00
N LYS A 80 3.91 -7.70 -12.28
CA LYS A 80 4.89 -6.93 -11.50
C LYS A 80 4.53 -6.97 -10.02
N THR A 81 5.52 -7.11 -9.16
CA THR A 81 5.33 -7.15 -7.70
C THR A 81 4.54 -5.96 -7.18
N THR A 82 4.74 -4.77 -7.75
CA THR A 82 3.97 -3.57 -7.39
C THR A 82 2.48 -3.71 -7.69
N GLU A 83 2.12 -4.31 -8.81
CA GLU A 83 0.71 -4.53 -9.18
C GLU A 83 0.05 -5.58 -8.29
N LEU A 84 0.75 -6.70 -8.05
CA LEU A 84 0.29 -7.72 -7.10
C LEU A 84 0.11 -7.14 -5.70
N SER A 85 1.08 -6.35 -5.22
CA SER A 85 1.04 -5.74 -3.88
C SER A 85 -0.13 -4.76 -3.73
N LYS A 86 -0.41 -3.95 -4.75
CA LYS A 86 -1.58 -3.05 -4.76
C LYS A 86 -2.89 -3.84 -4.69
N LEU A 87 -3.00 -4.91 -5.47
CA LEU A 87 -4.18 -5.77 -5.48
C LEU A 87 -4.39 -6.45 -4.12
N ILE A 88 -3.32 -6.98 -3.51
CA ILE A 88 -3.35 -7.55 -2.17
C ILE A 88 -3.85 -6.53 -1.16
N LEU A 89 -3.25 -5.33 -1.12
CA LEU A 89 -3.62 -4.27 -0.20
C LEU A 89 -5.09 -3.85 -0.34
N ALA A 90 -5.61 -3.77 -1.57
CA ALA A 90 -7.01 -3.44 -1.81
C ALA A 90 -7.95 -4.55 -1.31
N ILE A 91 -7.63 -5.82 -1.59
CA ILE A 91 -8.39 -6.98 -1.14
C ILE A 91 -8.43 -7.07 0.39
N GLU A 92 -7.29 -6.90 1.05
CA GLU A 92 -7.20 -6.86 2.52
C GLU A 92 -7.99 -5.70 3.11
N ALA A 93 -7.93 -4.52 2.49
CA ALA A 93 -8.63 -3.33 2.97
C ALA A 93 -10.15 -3.50 2.97
N ILE A 94 -10.70 -4.26 2.02
CA ILE A 94 -12.13 -4.57 1.93
C ILE A 94 -12.51 -5.83 2.73
N GLY A 95 -11.56 -6.47 3.42
CA GLY A 95 -11.80 -7.57 4.36
C GLY A 95 -11.77 -8.97 3.75
N TYR A 96 -11.25 -9.14 2.53
CA TYR A 96 -11.12 -10.44 1.87
C TYR A 96 -9.69 -10.99 1.94
N ASP A 97 -9.55 -12.30 1.69
CA ASP A 97 -8.27 -13.01 1.71
C ASP A 97 -7.62 -13.03 0.31
N PRO A 98 -6.40 -12.49 0.13
CA PRO A 98 -5.72 -12.48 -1.15
C PRO A 98 -5.08 -13.83 -1.54
N ARG A 99 -5.17 -14.87 -0.68
CA ARG A 99 -4.57 -16.19 -0.95
C ARG A 99 -5.43 -17.10 -1.83
N ASP A 100 -6.68 -16.74 -2.06
CA ASP A 100 -7.59 -17.51 -2.91
C ASP A 100 -8.33 -16.61 -3.92
N ILE A 101 -7.58 -16.08 -4.86
CA ILE A 101 -8.13 -15.28 -5.95
C ILE A 101 -8.02 -16.08 -7.25
N SER A 102 -9.13 -16.66 -7.69
CA SER A 102 -9.17 -17.42 -8.95
C SER A 102 -8.11 -18.53 -9.01
N SER A 103 -7.93 -19.25 -7.87
CA SER A 103 -6.90 -20.28 -7.68
C SER A 103 -5.45 -19.75 -7.77
N VAL A 104 -5.23 -18.47 -7.47
CA VAL A 104 -3.91 -17.88 -7.33
C VAL A 104 -3.74 -17.41 -5.88
N ASP A 105 -2.64 -17.80 -5.25
CA ASP A 105 -2.16 -17.22 -4.00
C ASP A 105 -1.26 -16.02 -4.32
N LEU A 106 -1.82 -14.81 -4.18
CA LEU A 106 -1.10 -13.58 -4.50
C LEU A 106 0.03 -13.30 -3.52
N LEU A 107 -0.09 -13.72 -2.25
CA LEU A 107 0.95 -13.53 -1.24
C LEU A 107 2.18 -14.39 -1.56
N SER A 108 1.97 -15.66 -1.91
CA SER A 108 3.05 -16.54 -2.36
C SER A 108 3.74 -16.00 -3.61
N ALA A 109 2.96 -15.46 -4.57
CA ALA A 109 3.51 -14.85 -5.78
C ALA A 109 4.40 -13.64 -5.47
N VAL A 110 4.01 -12.77 -4.54
CA VAL A 110 4.82 -11.62 -4.09
C VAL A 110 6.02 -12.09 -3.28
N GLY A 111 5.83 -13.01 -2.34
CA GLY A 111 6.89 -13.50 -1.46
C GLY A 111 8.05 -14.15 -2.20
N SER A 112 7.79 -14.82 -3.32
CA SER A 112 8.82 -15.52 -4.09
C SER A 112 9.84 -14.58 -4.80
N ARG A 113 9.58 -13.27 -4.87
CA ARG A 113 10.34 -12.33 -5.71
C ARG A 113 11.27 -11.38 -4.96
N LYS A 114 11.34 -11.43 -3.65
CA LYS A 114 12.04 -10.44 -2.81
C LYS A 114 13.52 -10.23 -3.13
N SER A 115 14.21 -11.24 -3.66
CA SER A 115 15.67 -11.24 -3.80
C SER A 115 16.19 -10.67 -5.12
N THR A 116 15.32 -10.40 -6.09
CA THR A 116 15.72 -10.03 -7.45
C THR A 116 15.27 -8.65 -7.88
N GLU A 117 14.53 -7.92 -7.02
CA GLU A 117 13.85 -6.70 -7.41
C GLU A 117 14.40 -5.43 -6.74
N LEU A 118 14.08 -4.29 -7.33
CA LEU A 118 14.48 -2.97 -6.86
C LEU A 118 13.95 -2.69 -5.43
N THR A 119 14.64 -1.86 -4.68
CA THR A 119 14.34 -1.58 -3.27
C THR A 119 12.88 -1.15 -3.03
N TYR A 120 12.30 -0.29 -3.90
CA TYR A 120 10.91 0.13 -3.75
C TYR A 120 9.90 -1.01 -3.97
N THR A 121 10.21 -1.97 -4.84
CA THR A 121 9.40 -3.15 -5.08
C THR A 121 9.32 -4.03 -3.82
N THR A 122 10.44 -4.17 -3.13
CA THR A 122 10.51 -4.85 -1.83
C THR A 122 9.63 -4.16 -0.79
N VAL A 123 9.62 -2.83 -0.75
CA VAL A 123 8.76 -2.03 0.14
C VAL A 123 7.29 -2.32 -0.09
N TYR A 124 6.85 -2.36 -1.35
CA TYR A 124 5.47 -2.72 -1.70
C TYR A 124 5.11 -4.13 -1.25
N ALA A 125 6.02 -5.09 -1.44
CA ALA A 125 5.82 -6.47 -1.01
C ALA A 125 5.69 -6.57 0.53
N ILE A 126 6.55 -5.89 1.27
CA ILE A 126 6.48 -5.86 2.74
C ILE A 126 5.15 -5.24 3.21
N ASN A 127 4.75 -4.11 2.62
CA ASN A 127 3.48 -3.47 2.95
C ASN A 127 2.30 -4.44 2.73
N ALA A 128 2.26 -5.14 1.60
CA ALA A 128 1.21 -6.10 1.29
C ALA A 128 1.16 -7.25 2.30
N ILE A 129 2.32 -7.83 2.64
CA ILE A 129 2.38 -8.97 3.57
C ILE A 129 2.04 -8.55 5.00
N LYS A 130 2.59 -7.44 5.48
CA LYS A 130 2.45 -7.01 6.88
C LYS A 130 1.11 -6.34 7.16
N ALA A 131 0.47 -5.69 6.19
CA ALA A 131 -0.82 -5.04 6.37
C ALA A 131 -1.94 -6.02 6.72
N GLY A 132 -1.94 -7.21 6.12
CA GLY A 132 -2.88 -8.27 6.43
C GLY A 132 -2.48 -9.14 7.63
N GLY A 133 -1.31 -8.89 8.23
CA GLY A 133 -0.78 -9.72 9.32
C GLY A 133 -0.27 -11.10 8.86
N TYR A 134 -0.03 -11.27 7.57
CA TYR A 134 0.46 -12.54 7.02
C TYR A 134 1.98 -12.70 7.23
N THR A 135 2.39 -13.97 7.35
CA THR A 135 3.78 -14.40 7.20
C THR A 135 3.85 -15.18 5.91
N ALA A 136 4.52 -14.65 4.90
CA ALA A 136 4.81 -15.44 3.71
C ALA A 136 5.98 -16.38 4.00
N ASP A 137 5.90 -17.64 3.56
CA ASP A 137 6.96 -18.64 3.78
C ASP A 137 8.33 -18.20 3.26
N THR A 138 8.33 -17.32 2.25
CA THR A 138 9.54 -16.75 1.63
C THR A 138 10.04 -15.48 2.32
N PHE A 139 9.23 -14.81 3.15
CA PHE A 139 9.65 -13.73 4.03
C PHE A 139 9.62 -14.22 5.48
N LYS A 140 10.71 -14.81 5.92
CA LYS A 140 10.83 -15.17 7.34
C LYS A 140 10.78 -13.91 8.19
N ASP A 141 10.08 -13.95 9.32
CA ASP A 141 10.00 -12.82 10.24
C ASP A 141 11.39 -12.30 10.66
N THR A 142 12.37 -13.19 10.82
CA THR A 142 13.75 -12.81 11.10
C THR A 142 14.38 -11.93 10.03
N GLU A 143 14.10 -12.19 8.74
CA GLU A 143 14.62 -11.39 7.63
C GLU A 143 13.93 -10.02 7.55
N LEU A 144 12.61 -9.98 7.77
CA LEU A 144 11.87 -8.74 7.83
C LEU A 144 12.28 -7.88 9.04
N ASN A 145 12.51 -8.50 10.17
CA ASN A 145 12.98 -7.81 11.37
C ASN A 145 14.39 -7.21 11.15
N GLN A 146 15.30 -7.96 10.54
CA GLN A 146 16.63 -7.45 10.19
C GLN A 146 16.51 -6.30 9.18
N TRP A 147 15.67 -6.44 8.16
CA TRP A 147 15.38 -5.37 7.22
C TRP A 147 14.91 -4.09 7.92
N ALA A 148 14.06 -4.19 8.94
CA ALA A 148 13.57 -3.04 9.69
C ALA A 148 14.72 -2.31 10.42
N HIS A 149 15.61 -3.03 11.10
CA HIS A 149 16.78 -2.45 11.77
C HIS A 149 17.76 -1.80 10.78
N ASP A 150 18.06 -2.48 9.67
CA ASP A 150 18.96 -1.95 8.64
C ASP A 150 18.39 -0.70 7.98
N THR A 151 17.07 -0.69 7.71
CA THR A 151 16.37 0.47 7.15
C THR A 151 16.33 1.62 8.14
N ALA A 152 16.09 1.38 9.43
CA ALA A 152 16.12 2.40 10.47
C ALA A 152 17.51 3.04 10.59
N LYS A 153 18.57 2.24 10.53
CA LYS A 153 19.94 2.73 10.50
C LYS A 153 20.22 3.60 9.27
N ALA A 154 19.80 3.16 8.09
CA ALA A 154 19.93 3.93 6.86
C ALA A 154 19.15 5.26 6.93
N LEU A 155 17.93 5.22 7.45
CA LEU A 155 17.07 6.41 7.66
C LEU A 155 17.73 7.42 8.61
N SER A 156 18.30 6.95 9.72
CA SER A 156 18.99 7.79 10.71
C SER A 156 20.22 8.49 10.12
N ASN A 157 20.91 7.83 9.18
CA ASN A 157 22.11 8.34 8.51
C ASN A 157 21.81 9.19 7.27
N ALA A 158 20.61 9.17 6.76
CA ALA A 158 20.25 9.87 5.52
C ALA A 158 20.15 11.40 5.66
N GLU A 159 20.14 11.92 6.91
CA GLU A 159 20.03 13.35 7.22
C GLU A 159 18.84 14.00 6.48
N ASP A 160 19.10 15.06 5.70
CA ASP A 160 18.05 15.80 4.97
C ASP A 160 17.70 15.14 3.63
N LYS A 161 18.44 14.10 3.22
CA LYS A 161 18.18 13.36 1.98
C LYS A 161 17.00 12.37 2.09
N ILE A 162 16.42 12.21 3.26
CA ILE A 162 15.27 11.32 3.53
C ILE A 162 14.13 11.62 2.54
N PHE A 163 13.91 12.86 2.18
CA PHE A 163 12.83 13.33 1.30
C PHE A 163 13.32 13.81 -0.06
N ALA A 164 14.57 13.47 -0.43
CA ALA A 164 15.19 13.97 -1.67
C ALA A 164 14.49 13.48 -2.94
N ASN A 165 13.81 12.32 -2.87
CA ASN A 165 13.02 11.77 -3.97
C ASN A 165 11.92 10.83 -3.44
N ALA A 166 11.04 10.38 -4.34
CA ALA A 166 9.93 9.50 -3.99
C ALA A 166 10.40 8.15 -3.43
N ASP A 167 11.46 7.58 -3.99
CA ASP A 167 12.00 6.27 -3.57
C ASP A 167 12.52 6.34 -2.14
N ASN A 168 13.25 7.40 -1.78
CA ASN A 168 13.72 7.59 -0.41
C ASN A 168 12.53 7.74 0.56
N THR A 169 11.49 8.49 0.17
CA THR A 169 10.30 8.71 1.00
C THR A 169 9.49 7.43 1.19
N ILE A 170 9.32 6.63 0.14
CA ILE A 170 8.60 5.36 0.18
C ILE A 170 9.41 4.31 0.96
N GLY A 171 10.73 4.33 0.84
CA GLY A 171 11.64 3.27 1.33
C GLY A 171 11.51 2.95 2.82
N TRP A 172 11.11 3.92 3.64
CA TRP A 172 10.97 3.70 5.09
C TRP A 172 9.52 3.54 5.57
N GLN A 173 8.52 3.67 4.68
CA GLN A 173 7.10 3.52 5.07
C GLN A 173 6.79 2.23 5.83
N PRO A 174 7.32 1.04 5.47
CA PRO A 174 6.99 -0.19 6.19
C PRO A 174 7.49 -0.22 7.63
N LEU A 175 8.37 0.68 8.05
CA LEU A 175 8.82 0.76 9.45
C LEU A 175 7.68 0.97 10.44
N ILE A 176 6.51 1.47 9.97
CA ILE A 176 5.30 1.60 10.78
C ILE A 176 4.87 0.27 11.42
N PHE A 177 5.16 -0.86 10.81
CA PHE A 177 4.82 -2.17 11.34
C PHE A 177 5.64 -2.57 12.57
N TRP A 178 6.77 -1.90 12.82
CA TRP A 178 7.64 -2.10 13.98
C TRP A 178 7.68 -0.90 14.92
N TYR A 179 7.11 0.23 14.52
CA TYR A 179 7.09 1.47 15.28
C TYR A 179 6.44 1.26 16.66
N LYS A 180 7.16 1.67 17.73
CA LYS A 180 6.77 1.50 19.14
C LYS A 180 6.52 0.06 19.58
N LYS A 181 7.12 -0.91 18.91
CA LYS A 181 7.10 -2.30 19.38
C LYS A 181 8.32 -2.60 20.25
N PRO A 182 8.20 -3.47 21.26
CA PRO A 182 9.32 -3.90 22.08
C PRO A 182 10.46 -4.48 21.23
N GLY A 183 11.72 -4.08 21.51
CA GLY A 183 12.88 -4.51 20.76
C GLY A 183 13.17 -3.72 19.48
N TYR A 184 12.40 -2.64 19.18
CA TYR A 184 12.54 -1.80 17.99
C TYR A 184 12.67 -0.31 18.34
N ASP A 185 13.44 -0.01 19.41
CA ASP A 185 13.65 1.37 19.86
C ASP A 185 14.40 2.20 18.82
N ASP A 186 15.36 1.59 18.12
CA ASP A 186 16.08 2.19 16.99
C ASP A 186 15.18 2.55 15.82
N VAL A 187 14.19 1.70 15.50
CA VAL A 187 13.17 1.97 14.50
C VAL A 187 12.30 3.14 14.93
N THR A 188 11.86 3.15 16.18
CA THR A 188 11.03 4.22 16.74
C THR A 188 11.76 5.56 16.69
N GLU A 189 13.02 5.60 17.16
CA GLU A 189 13.84 6.82 17.13
C GLU A 189 14.07 7.33 15.70
N ALA A 190 14.38 6.44 14.76
CA ALA A 190 14.62 6.80 13.37
C ALA A 190 13.36 7.40 12.71
N VAL A 191 12.20 6.80 12.93
CA VAL A 191 10.91 7.29 12.41
C VAL A 191 10.52 8.62 13.05
N ASP A 192 10.63 8.75 14.37
CA ASP A 192 10.31 10.00 15.09
C ASP A 192 11.20 11.15 14.60
N LYS A 193 12.51 10.90 14.43
CA LYS A 193 13.45 11.86 13.88
C LYS A 193 13.08 12.29 12.45
N ALA A 194 12.70 11.34 11.60
CA ALA A 194 12.27 11.63 10.23
C ALA A 194 10.98 12.46 10.22
N LEU A 195 9.97 12.08 11.00
CA LEU A 195 8.72 12.82 11.08
C LEU A 195 8.90 14.22 11.64
N HIS A 196 9.82 14.42 12.57
CA HIS A 196 10.14 15.76 13.12
C HIS A 196 10.78 16.69 12.08
N LYS A 197 11.57 16.13 11.17
CA LYS A 197 12.22 16.89 10.09
C LYS A 197 11.28 17.19 8.93
N LEU A 198 10.24 16.37 8.72
CA LEU A 198 9.35 16.46 7.55
C LEU A 198 8.75 17.86 7.34
N PRO A 199 8.19 18.57 8.35
CA PRO A 199 7.65 19.91 8.16
C PRO A 199 8.70 20.94 7.72
N ALA A 200 9.91 20.84 8.25
CA ALA A 200 10.97 21.81 7.96
C ALA A 200 11.57 21.62 6.56
N ILE A 201 11.60 20.40 6.05
CA ILE A 201 12.29 20.07 4.79
C ILE A 201 11.33 20.09 3.60
N ALA A 202 10.11 19.58 3.77
CA ALA A 202 9.21 19.24 2.66
C ALA A 202 7.88 19.98 2.69
N GLN A 203 7.51 20.64 3.80
CA GLN A 203 6.22 21.31 3.90
C GLN A 203 6.28 22.71 3.30
N ARG A 204 5.39 23.02 2.36
CA ARG A 204 5.19 24.34 1.80
C ARG A 204 4.40 25.24 2.76
N SER A 205 4.47 26.55 2.55
CA SER A 205 3.66 27.56 3.27
C SER A 205 2.15 27.31 3.18
N THR A 206 1.70 26.62 2.13
CA THR A 206 0.29 26.19 1.94
C THR A 206 -0.11 25.00 2.81
N GLY A 207 0.83 24.38 3.54
CA GLY A 207 0.61 23.14 4.30
C GLY A 207 0.74 21.85 3.48
N SER A 208 0.93 21.95 2.16
CA SER A 208 1.19 20.77 1.31
C SER A 208 2.66 20.32 1.44
N PHE A 209 2.91 19.06 1.09
CA PHE A 209 4.26 18.50 1.03
C PHE A 209 4.74 18.38 -0.42
N CYS A 210 6.02 18.60 -0.65
CA CYS A 210 6.65 18.41 -1.95
C CYS A 210 8.09 17.92 -1.77
N THR A 211 8.66 17.37 -2.82
CA THR A 211 10.09 17.10 -2.86
C THR A 211 10.84 18.44 -2.85
N PRO A 212 11.87 18.62 -1.99
CA PRO A 212 12.68 19.84 -1.96
C PRO A 212 13.22 20.20 -3.35
N GLY A 213 13.06 21.46 -3.76
CA GLY A 213 13.46 21.94 -5.09
C GLY A 213 12.39 21.83 -6.18
N PHE A 214 11.18 21.35 -5.87
CA PHE A 214 10.01 21.34 -6.75
C PHE A 214 8.88 22.20 -6.17
N GLU A 215 9.18 23.46 -5.93
CA GLU A 215 8.22 24.47 -5.43
C GLU A 215 7.29 25.01 -6.51
#